data_cdc94e4a3fb0a4a541ff2d6c9c55c3e5
#
_entry.id   cdc94e4a3fb0a4a541ff2d6c9c55c3e5
#
_cell.length_a   1.000
_cell.length_b   1.000
_cell.length_c   1.000
_cell.angle_alpha   90.00
_cell.angle_beta   90.00
_cell.angle_gamma   90.00
#
_symmetry.space_group_name_H-M   'P 1'
#
loop_
_entity.id
_entity.type
_entity.pdbx_description
1 polymer ?
#
loop_
_entity_poly.entity_id
_entity_poly.type
_entity_poly.pdbx_seq_one_letter_code
_entity_poly.pdbx_strand_id
1 'polypeptide(L)'
;MNNKLNIGIILSSTRPQRVSPQVGEWVKKIADKRGDANYEIVDLKDYNLPFLGDEEGQDRVQAWRDKINSLDGFIFITAEYNHSITGALKNALDLLRDEWHNKAAGIVSYGSTGGARAAEHLRGILG
;
A
#
# COMPACT_ATOMS: atom_id res chain seq x y z
N MET A 1 -12.73 14.82 21.37
CA MET A 1 -11.83 14.82 20.20
C MET A 1 -11.59 13.39 19.75
N ASN A 2 -11.62 13.18 18.46
CA ASN A 2 -11.37 11.86 17.89
C ASN A 2 -9.85 11.68 17.71
N ASN A 3 -9.22 10.88 18.60
CA ASN A 3 -7.79 10.61 18.55
C ASN A 3 -7.48 9.27 17.86
N LYS A 4 -8.40 8.80 17.00
CA LYS A 4 -8.18 7.56 16.28
C LYS A 4 -7.05 7.69 15.26
N LEU A 5 -6.29 6.62 15.11
CA LEU A 5 -5.25 6.53 14.10
C LEU A 5 -5.85 6.47 12.70
N ASN A 6 -5.12 6.99 11.74
CA ASN A 6 -5.48 6.93 10.32
C ASN A 6 -4.66 5.84 9.66
N ILE A 7 -5.33 4.79 9.18
CA ILE A 7 -4.70 3.62 8.58
C ILE A 7 -5.05 3.58 7.08
N GLY A 8 -4.03 3.50 6.25
CA GLY A 8 -4.20 3.37 4.80
C GLY A 8 -4.21 1.91 4.37
N ILE A 9 -5.24 1.52 3.64
CA ILE A 9 -5.30 0.21 2.97
C ILE A 9 -4.78 0.42 1.56
N ILE A 10 -3.53 0.00 1.30
CA ILE A 10 -2.82 0.33 0.07
C ILE A 10 -3.02 -0.78 -0.95
N LEU A 11 -3.70 -0.46 -2.06
CA LEU A 11 -3.90 -1.37 -3.18
C LEU A 11 -2.68 -1.31 -4.09
N SER A 12 -1.95 -2.42 -4.23
CA SER A 12 -0.65 -2.41 -4.86
C SER A 12 -0.61 -2.93 -6.30
N SER A 13 -1.71 -3.46 -6.83
CA SER A 13 -1.74 -3.84 -8.25
C SER A 13 -2.42 -2.75 -9.08
N THR A 14 -1.89 -2.50 -10.28
CA THR A 14 -2.33 -1.38 -11.14
C THR A 14 -2.79 -1.82 -12.54
N ARG A 15 -2.64 -3.09 -12.89
CA ARG A 15 -3.04 -3.60 -14.20
C ARG A 15 -4.58 -3.53 -14.38
N PRO A 16 -5.10 -3.48 -15.63
CA PRO A 16 -6.53 -3.29 -15.86
C PRO A 16 -7.44 -4.34 -15.22
N GLN A 17 -7.03 -5.60 -15.17
CA GLN A 17 -7.85 -6.70 -14.64
C GLN A 17 -7.41 -7.12 -13.23
N ARG A 18 -6.99 -6.15 -12.45
CA ARG A 18 -6.48 -6.37 -11.10
C ARG A 18 -7.56 -6.79 -10.12
N VAL A 19 -7.15 -7.52 -9.10
CA VAL A 19 -8.02 -8.05 -8.04
C VAL A 19 -7.91 -7.24 -6.74
N SER A 20 -6.89 -6.43 -6.59
CA SER A 20 -6.67 -5.70 -5.33
C SER A 20 -7.85 -4.86 -4.85
N PRO A 21 -8.67 -4.23 -5.73
CA PRO A 21 -9.84 -3.49 -5.24
C PRO A 21 -10.83 -4.38 -4.47
N GLN A 22 -11.12 -5.58 -4.95
CA GLN A 22 -12.04 -6.48 -4.25
C GLN A 22 -11.47 -6.93 -2.89
N VAL A 23 -10.18 -7.24 -2.84
CA VAL A 23 -9.53 -7.62 -1.59
C VAL A 23 -9.50 -6.43 -0.62
N GLY A 24 -9.17 -5.25 -1.11
CA GLY A 24 -9.15 -4.03 -0.31
C GLY A 24 -10.51 -3.69 0.28
N GLU A 25 -11.57 -3.81 -0.51
CA GLU A 25 -12.94 -3.58 -0.03
C GLU A 25 -13.33 -4.59 1.05
N TRP A 26 -12.96 -5.85 0.87
CA TRP A 26 -13.21 -6.88 1.88
C TRP A 26 -12.49 -6.55 3.20
N VAL A 27 -11.23 -6.16 3.12
CA VAL A 27 -10.45 -5.77 4.30
C VAL A 27 -11.07 -4.55 4.98
N LYS A 28 -11.42 -3.53 4.20
CA LYS A 28 -12.02 -2.30 4.74
C LYS A 28 -13.35 -2.60 5.45
N LYS A 29 -14.17 -3.45 4.87
CA LYS A 29 -15.46 -3.82 5.47
C LYS A 29 -15.28 -4.46 6.86
N ILE A 30 -14.28 -5.31 7.01
CA ILE A 30 -13.97 -5.94 8.29
C ILE A 30 -13.37 -4.90 9.25
N ALA A 31 -12.43 -4.09 8.77
CA ALA A 31 -11.75 -3.10 9.58
C ALA A 31 -12.70 -2.04 10.14
N ASP A 32 -13.63 -1.56 9.32
CA ASP A 32 -14.60 -0.54 9.74
C ASP A 32 -15.48 -0.99 10.90
N LYS A 33 -15.75 -2.28 11.01
CA LYS A 33 -16.55 -2.83 12.12
C LYS A 33 -15.84 -2.76 13.46
N ARG A 34 -14.52 -2.58 13.47
CA ARG A 34 -13.73 -2.52 14.70
C ARG A 34 -13.94 -1.21 15.46
N GLY A 35 -14.14 -0.11 14.76
CA GLY A 35 -14.34 1.21 15.37
C GLY A 35 -13.11 1.78 16.08
N ASP A 36 -11.95 1.17 15.92
CA ASP A 36 -10.71 1.52 16.64
C ASP A 36 -9.80 2.49 15.88
N ALA A 37 -10.02 2.66 14.60
CA ALA A 37 -9.22 3.53 13.75
C ALA A 37 -10.04 4.02 12.56
N ASN A 38 -9.53 5.00 11.86
CA ASN A 38 -10.08 5.44 10.58
C ASN A 38 -9.32 4.69 9.47
N TYR A 39 -10.05 3.94 8.65
CA TYR A 39 -9.47 3.17 7.56
C TYR A 39 -9.87 3.76 6.22
N GLU A 40 -8.90 4.02 5.34
CA GLU A 40 -9.18 4.51 3.99
C GLU A 40 -8.44 3.67 2.96
N ILE A 41 -9.07 3.48 1.81
CA ILE A 41 -8.42 2.82 0.67
C ILE A 41 -7.54 3.85 -0.04
N VAL A 42 -6.29 3.48 -0.25
CA VAL A 42 -5.30 4.27 -0.98
C VAL A 42 -4.85 3.44 -2.18
N ASP A 43 -5.29 3.83 -3.36
CA ASP A 43 -5.10 3.05 -4.58
C ASP A 43 -3.89 3.59 -5.36
N LEU A 44 -2.84 2.78 -5.48
CA LEU A 44 -1.63 3.19 -6.22
C LEU A 44 -1.94 3.61 -7.66
N LYS A 45 -2.95 2.98 -8.27
CA LYS A 45 -3.31 3.33 -9.64
C LYS A 45 -3.72 4.78 -9.80
N ASP A 46 -4.34 5.37 -8.79
CA ASP A 46 -4.81 6.76 -8.84
C ASP A 46 -3.65 7.76 -8.88
N TYR A 47 -2.47 7.38 -8.41
CA TYR A 47 -1.31 8.27 -8.37
C TYR A 47 -0.51 8.29 -9.66
N ASN A 48 -0.62 7.24 -10.47
CA ASN A 48 0.15 7.13 -11.73
C ASN A 48 1.62 7.55 -11.52
N LEU A 49 2.28 6.90 -10.57
CA LEU A 49 3.62 7.31 -10.13
C LEU A 49 4.67 7.10 -11.22
N PRO A 50 5.59 8.06 -11.40
CA PRO A 50 6.75 7.85 -12.26
C PRO A 50 7.71 6.86 -11.62
N PHE A 51 8.65 6.33 -12.39
CA PHE A 51 9.73 5.53 -11.82
C PHE A 51 10.69 6.42 -11.02
N LEU A 52 11.31 5.81 -10.02
CA LEU A 52 12.36 6.48 -9.25
C LEU A 52 13.46 6.97 -10.20
N GLY A 53 13.79 8.24 -10.10
CA GLY A 53 14.80 8.87 -10.93
C GLY A 53 14.25 9.63 -12.13
N ASP A 54 12.98 9.47 -12.49
CA ASP A 54 12.36 10.24 -13.54
C ASP A 54 12.24 11.71 -13.13
N GLU A 55 12.52 12.63 -14.04
CA GLU A 55 12.37 14.06 -13.79
C GLU A 55 10.91 14.49 -13.82
N GLU A 56 10.12 13.87 -14.68
CA GLU A 56 8.69 14.18 -14.83
C GLU A 56 7.86 13.49 -13.75
N GLY A 57 6.68 14.05 -13.47
CA GLY A 57 5.73 13.44 -12.54
C GLY A 57 6.01 13.70 -11.07
N GLN A 58 6.88 14.65 -10.75
CA GLN A 58 7.23 14.95 -9.35
C GLN A 58 6.06 15.53 -8.56
N ASP A 59 5.08 16.14 -9.23
CA ASP A 59 3.81 16.55 -8.61
C ASP A 59 3.03 15.35 -8.07
N ARG A 60 3.03 14.23 -8.79
CA ARG A 60 2.37 12.99 -8.36
C ARG A 60 3.12 12.31 -7.23
N VAL A 61 4.45 12.36 -7.25
CA VAL A 61 5.27 11.90 -6.13
C VAL A 61 4.98 12.72 -4.87
N GLN A 62 4.81 14.04 -5.01
CA GLN A 62 4.49 14.90 -3.87
C GLN A 62 3.10 14.55 -3.30
N ALA A 63 2.11 14.32 -4.16
CA ALA A 63 0.78 13.90 -3.70
C ALA A 63 0.85 12.56 -2.94
N TRP A 64 1.65 11.62 -3.44
CA TRP A 64 1.89 10.34 -2.77
C TRP A 64 2.56 10.55 -1.40
N ARG A 65 3.60 11.38 -1.36
CA ARG A 65 4.30 11.73 -0.12
C ARG A 65 3.34 12.32 0.92
N ASP A 66 2.52 13.27 0.50
CA ASP A 66 1.58 13.93 1.38
C ASP A 66 0.57 12.93 1.97
N LYS A 67 0.09 12.00 1.12
CA LYS A 67 -0.85 10.97 1.59
C LYS A 67 -0.18 10.07 2.62
N ILE A 68 1.01 9.56 2.35
CA ILE A 68 1.71 8.67 3.27
C ILE A 68 2.06 9.38 4.59
N ASN A 69 2.47 10.64 4.51
CA ASN A 69 2.71 11.43 5.72
C ASN A 69 1.46 11.61 6.58
N SER A 70 0.28 11.64 5.99
CA SER A 70 -0.98 11.80 6.70
C SER A 70 -1.44 10.52 7.43
N LEU A 71 -0.82 9.38 7.15
CA LEU A 71 -1.23 8.10 7.69
C LEU A 71 -0.32 7.67 8.86
N ASP A 72 -0.92 7.02 9.84
CA ASP A 72 -0.23 6.52 11.02
C ASP A 72 0.23 5.08 10.88
N GLY A 73 -0.37 4.35 9.97
CA GLY A 73 -0.02 2.96 9.69
C GLY A 73 -0.64 2.48 8.39
N PHE A 74 -0.33 1.26 8.00
CA PHE A 74 -0.68 0.74 6.68
C PHE A 74 -1.13 -0.72 6.74
N ILE A 75 -2.04 -1.07 5.83
CA ILE A 75 -2.34 -2.45 5.47
C ILE A 75 -2.05 -2.57 3.97
N PHE A 76 -0.98 -3.26 3.62
CA PHE A 76 -0.61 -3.46 2.22
C PHE A 76 -1.37 -4.65 1.66
N ILE A 77 -2.11 -4.42 0.57
CA ILE A 77 -2.79 -5.46 -0.20
C ILE A 77 -1.90 -5.78 -1.39
N THR A 78 -1.29 -6.95 -1.41
CA THR A 78 -0.35 -7.30 -2.49
C THR A 78 -0.68 -8.60 -3.18
N ALA A 79 -0.67 -8.56 -4.52
CA ALA A 79 -0.58 -9.74 -5.36
C ALA A 79 0.86 -10.30 -5.30
N GLU A 80 1.02 -11.54 -5.73
CA GLU A 80 2.34 -12.11 -5.95
C GLU A 80 2.61 -12.19 -7.45
N TYR A 81 3.65 -11.48 -7.89
CA TYR A 81 4.13 -11.50 -9.26
C TYR A 81 5.58 -12.04 -9.25
N ASN A 82 5.80 -13.15 -9.95
CA ASN A 82 7.14 -13.75 -10.07
C ASN A 82 7.84 -13.90 -8.71
N HIS A 83 7.15 -14.51 -7.76
CA HIS A 83 7.65 -14.82 -6.41
C HIS A 83 7.87 -13.61 -5.50
N SER A 84 7.39 -12.42 -5.88
CA SER A 84 7.61 -11.20 -5.08
C SER A 84 6.38 -10.31 -5.12
N ILE A 85 6.53 -9.09 -4.61
CA ILE A 85 5.49 -8.06 -4.64
C ILE A 85 5.33 -7.51 -6.06
N THR A 86 4.31 -6.69 -6.26
CA THR A 86 4.12 -6.01 -7.55
C THR A 86 5.23 -4.97 -7.76
N GLY A 87 5.63 -4.78 -9.01
CA GLY A 87 6.60 -3.72 -9.36
C GLY A 87 6.09 -2.33 -8.98
N ALA A 88 4.77 -2.11 -9.11
CA ALA A 88 4.16 -0.84 -8.73
C ALA A 88 4.36 -0.55 -7.24
N LEU A 89 4.21 -1.55 -6.37
CA LEU A 89 4.42 -1.38 -4.93
C LEU A 89 5.89 -1.10 -4.62
N LYS A 90 6.80 -1.85 -5.20
CA LYS A 90 8.24 -1.64 -4.94
C LYS A 90 8.65 -0.22 -5.33
N ASN A 91 8.21 0.25 -6.50
CA ASN A 91 8.47 1.61 -6.94
C ASN A 91 7.86 2.65 -6.00
N ALA A 92 6.62 2.45 -5.57
CA ALA A 92 5.95 3.35 -4.63
C ALA A 92 6.70 3.45 -3.30
N LEU A 93 7.23 2.33 -2.81
CA LEU A 93 8.04 2.32 -1.59
C LEU A 93 9.36 3.05 -1.79
N ASP A 94 10.03 2.81 -2.92
CA ASP A 94 11.35 3.38 -3.22
C ASP A 94 11.31 4.89 -3.45
N LEU A 95 10.17 5.44 -3.88
CA LEU A 95 10.01 6.88 -4.11
C LEU A 95 10.00 7.70 -2.81
N LEU A 96 9.76 7.06 -1.68
CA LEU A 96 9.74 7.69 -0.36
C LEU A 96 10.74 6.97 0.56
N ARG A 97 11.04 7.58 1.69
CA ARG A 97 11.96 6.99 2.65
C ARG A 97 11.53 7.27 4.09
N ASP A 98 11.69 8.51 4.53
CA ASP A 98 11.43 8.89 5.93
C ASP A 98 9.93 8.84 6.27
N GLU A 99 9.08 8.97 5.25
CA GLU A 99 7.62 8.95 5.41
C GLU A 99 7.11 7.63 5.96
N TRP A 100 7.86 6.54 5.77
CA TRP A 100 7.53 5.20 6.26
C TRP A 100 7.95 4.93 7.70
N HIS A 101 8.89 5.74 8.23
CA HIS A 101 9.57 5.45 9.50
C HIS A 101 8.61 5.46 10.70
N ASN A 102 8.80 4.50 11.60
CA ASN A 102 8.09 4.41 12.87
C ASN A 102 6.59 4.24 12.72
N LYS A 103 6.14 3.60 11.63
CA LYS A 103 4.73 3.31 11.38
C LYS A 103 4.54 1.81 11.21
N ALA A 104 3.48 1.28 11.82
CA ALA A 104 3.17 -0.14 11.73
C ALA A 104 2.61 -0.49 10.35
N ALA A 105 2.89 -1.70 9.90
CA ALA A 105 2.36 -2.22 8.63
C ALA A 105 1.84 -3.64 8.80
N GLY A 106 0.64 -3.87 8.29
CA GLY A 106 0.07 -5.20 8.11
C GLY A 106 0.12 -5.59 6.63
N ILE A 107 0.09 -6.88 6.34
CA ILE A 107 0.17 -7.39 4.98
C ILE A 107 -0.98 -8.36 4.74
N VAL A 108 -1.72 -8.14 3.64
CA VAL A 108 -2.71 -9.07 3.11
C VAL A 108 -2.25 -9.43 1.70
N SER A 109 -1.92 -10.70 1.50
CA SER A 109 -1.38 -11.18 0.23
C SER A 109 -2.30 -12.21 -0.41
N TYR A 110 -2.23 -12.31 -1.73
CA TYR A 110 -3.00 -13.30 -2.48
C TYR A 110 -2.22 -13.74 -3.72
N GLY A 111 -2.60 -14.91 -4.24
CA GLY A 111 -1.95 -15.54 -5.39
C GLY A 111 -2.15 -17.04 -5.34
N SER A 112 -1.51 -17.76 -6.26
CA SER A 112 -1.65 -19.23 -6.38
C SER A 112 -1.19 -19.98 -5.11
N THR A 113 -0.26 -19.39 -4.35
CA THR A 113 0.22 -19.93 -3.07
C THR A 113 -0.10 -18.98 -1.91
N GLY A 114 -1.22 -18.25 -2.01
CA GLY A 114 -1.62 -17.29 -0.99
C GLY A 114 -0.78 -16.03 -0.93
N GLY A 115 0.11 -15.82 -1.89
CA GLY A 115 1.03 -14.69 -1.88
C GLY A 115 2.13 -14.80 -0.83
N ALA A 116 2.45 -16.02 -0.40
CA ALA A 116 3.38 -16.24 0.71
C ALA A 116 4.77 -15.66 0.45
N ARG A 117 5.29 -15.80 -0.79
CA ARG A 117 6.61 -15.26 -1.14
C ARG A 117 6.60 -13.73 -1.23
N ALA A 118 5.51 -13.17 -1.77
CA ALA A 118 5.36 -11.71 -1.79
C ALA A 118 5.31 -11.15 -0.36
N ALA A 119 4.56 -11.78 0.52
CA ALA A 119 4.48 -11.36 1.92
C ALA A 119 5.84 -11.43 2.61
N GLU A 120 6.60 -12.51 2.39
CA GLU A 120 7.94 -12.67 2.97
C GLU A 120 8.91 -11.59 2.46
N HIS A 121 8.90 -11.33 1.15
CA HIS A 121 9.73 -10.27 0.57
C HIS A 121 9.35 -8.89 1.11
N LEU A 122 8.05 -8.61 1.21
CA LEU A 122 7.60 -7.32 1.72
C LEU A 122 8.02 -7.11 3.18
N ARG A 123 7.95 -8.15 4.00
CA ARG A 123 8.43 -8.06 5.38
C ARG A 123 9.91 -7.66 5.44
N GLY A 124 10.74 -8.25 4.59
CA GLY A 124 12.15 -7.90 4.49
C GLY A 124 12.39 -6.47 4.01
N ILE A 125 11.56 -5.99 3.08
CA ILE A 125 11.66 -4.62 2.54
C ILE A 125 11.26 -3.59 3.61
N LEU A 126 10.21 -3.87 4.39
CA LEU A 126 9.68 -2.95 5.39
C LEU A 126 10.48 -2.94 6.70
N GLY A 127 11.23 -4.00 6.97
CA GLY A 127 12.03 -4.17 8.19
C GLY A 127 13.35 -3.37 8.20
#